data_1c0dfecf8cb3ae214e7ed99b6b3d8d10
#
_entry.id   1c0dfecf8cb3ae214e7ed99b6b3d8d10
#
_cell.length_a   1.000
_cell.length_b   1.000
_cell.length_c   1.000
_cell.angle_alpha   90.00
_cell.angle_beta   90.00
_cell.angle_gamma   90.00
#
_symmetry.space_group_name_H-M   'P 1'
#
loop_
_entity.id
_entity.type
_entity.pdbx_description
1 polymer ?
#
loop_
_entity_poly.entity_id
_entity_poly.type
_entity_poly.pdbx_seq_one_letter_code
_entity_poly.pdbx_strand_id
1 'polypeptide(L)'
;MRGDTGAIVGVCISHERASVDQLETAAADSERHAVESLLANPAVEEAIALQTCNRTEGYVVVSDHADGLDALELFTRAVPEDVVVEMGHEESLRHLLRVAAGLESIVLGEDQILGQLRTAYETARGVGGIGPMLEDGVTKAIHVGERARTETKINEGVVSIASAAVRLLKQESSLADGTALVVGAGEMGQLAADALSEEVDRLLVANRTVPHAEHVAESVDIDASAVALDGIEAAVSEASAVISATGSGDQVFDIGTFSDVGEVSIVDIAQPRDVPAGADRLPSVTVYDLDALESVTAETRNKRQRAAEAVERIVDEEFDRLLTQYKRKRADRVISTMYESAEQVKAAEINSALSAADFDDDQAEVVEAMADAIVSQILAAPTKSLRDAAEEDDWSTIHTALQLFDPDFGGPDQATPPEFTQGMSVDDIPDGMRDEIPNAMLDRLSDD
;
A
#
# COMPACT_ATOMS: atom_id res chain seq x y z
N MET A 1 16.41 21.35 3.68
CA MET A 1 15.14 20.65 3.36
C MET A 1 15.45 19.73 2.21
N ARG A 2 15.38 18.40 2.39
CA ARG A 2 15.68 17.42 1.32
C ARG A 2 14.64 17.60 0.20
N GLY A 3 15.13 17.69 -1.02
CA GLY A 3 14.28 17.92 -2.21
C GLY A 3 13.36 16.73 -2.43
N ASP A 4 12.07 16.99 -2.39
CA ASP A 4 10.94 16.08 -2.53
C ASP A 4 10.77 15.60 -4.00
N THR A 5 11.76 14.83 -4.48
CA THR A 5 11.73 14.13 -5.76
C THR A 5 11.40 12.64 -5.56
N GLY A 6 10.88 12.28 -4.40
CA GLY A 6 10.64 10.92 -3.98
C GLY A 6 9.78 10.13 -4.97
N ALA A 7 10.07 8.83 -5.09
CA ALA A 7 9.23 7.85 -5.76
C ALA A 7 8.71 6.85 -4.72
N ILE A 8 7.51 6.33 -4.94
CA ILE A 8 7.02 5.21 -4.15
C ILE A 8 7.72 3.94 -4.64
N VAL A 9 8.27 3.19 -3.72
CA VAL A 9 8.78 1.82 -3.94
C VAL A 9 7.98 0.90 -3.05
N GLY A 10 7.51 -0.21 -3.59
CA GLY A 10 6.70 -1.17 -2.87
C GLY A 10 7.22 -2.59 -2.98
N VAL A 11 6.90 -3.39 -1.97
CA VAL A 11 7.01 -4.86 -2.03
C VAL A 11 5.70 -5.49 -1.61
N CYS A 12 5.37 -6.60 -2.26
CA CYS A 12 4.20 -7.40 -1.95
C CYS A 12 4.60 -8.88 -1.84
N ILE A 13 4.19 -9.52 -0.76
CA ILE A 13 4.23 -10.96 -0.55
C ILE A 13 2.79 -11.37 -0.29
N SER A 14 2.20 -12.16 -1.21
CA SER A 14 0.78 -12.52 -1.14
C SER A 14 0.57 -14.02 -1.28
N HIS A 15 -0.60 -14.49 -0.86
CA HIS A 15 -1.05 -15.88 -0.97
C HIS A 15 -0.95 -16.49 -2.37
N GLU A 16 -0.90 -15.67 -3.43
CA GLU A 16 -0.75 -16.15 -4.80
C GLU A 16 0.61 -16.81 -5.06
N ARG A 17 1.65 -16.41 -4.31
CA ARG A 17 3.03 -16.86 -4.50
C ARG A 17 3.64 -17.47 -3.25
N ALA A 18 3.16 -17.08 -2.06
CA ALA A 18 3.72 -17.46 -0.79
C ALA A 18 2.79 -18.41 -0.02
N SER A 19 3.38 -19.37 0.68
CA SER A 19 2.66 -20.17 1.67
C SER A 19 2.35 -19.35 2.92
N VAL A 20 1.43 -19.85 3.75
CA VAL A 20 1.08 -19.24 5.04
C VAL A 20 2.32 -19.04 5.93
N ASP A 21 3.19 -20.06 6.03
CA ASP A 21 4.41 -19.97 6.83
C ASP A 21 5.37 -18.86 6.32
N GLN A 22 5.39 -18.63 5.02
CA GLN A 22 6.19 -17.57 4.41
C GLN A 22 5.58 -16.18 4.66
N LEU A 23 4.26 -16.04 4.61
CA LEU A 23 3.56 -14.81 4.96
C LEU A 23 3.80 -14.43 6.42
N GLU A 24 3.72 -15.39 7.34
CA GLU A 24 4.02 -15.18 8.75
C GLU A 24 5.49 -14.79 9.00
N THR A 25 6.40 -15.41 8.24
CA THR A 25 7.83 -15.08 8.33
C THR A 25 8.15 -13.67 7.81
N ALA A 26 7.41 -13.20 6.80
CA ALA A 26 7.54 -11.87 6.22
C ALA A 26 6.91 -10.78 7.08
N ALA A 27 5.90 -11.11 7.89
CA ALA A 27 5.18 -10.14 8.71
C ALA A 27 6.04 -9.60 9.85
N ALA A 28 5.94 -8.32 10.12
CA ALA A 28 6.47 -7.70 11.34
C ALA A 28 5.50 -7.91 12.50
N ASP A 29 5.97 -7.68 13.74
CA ASP A 29 5.16 -7.83 14.97
C ASP A 29 3.85 -7.05 14.94
N SER A 30 3.82 -5.92 14.23
CA SER A 30 2.64 -5.11 13.94
C SER A 30 2.91 -4.12 12.81
N GLU A 31 1.85 -3.64 12.12
CA GLU A 31 1.95 -2.57 11.11
C GLU A 31 2.64 -1.33 11.67
N ARG A 32 2.31 -0.95 12.92
CA ARG A 32 2.93 0.17 13.60
C ARG A 32 4.45 -0.01 13.71
N HIS A 33 4.89 -1.18 14.18
CA HIS A 33 6.32 -1.49 14.33
C HIS A 33 7.03 -1.50 12.98
N ALA A 34 6.38 -2.03 11.94
CA ALA A 34 6.90 -2.01 10.59
C ALA A 34 7.14 -0.58 10.10
N VAL A 35 6.14 0.30 10.22
CA VAL A 35 6.27 1.71 9.79
C VAL A 35 7.34 2.45 10.59
N GLU A 36 7.39 2.29 11.93
CA GLU A 36 8.42 2.91 12.77
C GLU A 36 9.83 2.42 12.37
N SER A 37 9.98 1.15 12.02
CA SER A 37 11.25 0.57 11.57
C SER A 37 11.68 1.10 10.20
N LEU A 38 10.75 1.23 9.25
CA LEU A 38 11.01 1.80 7.93
C LEU A 38 11.44 3.26 8.03
N LEU A 39 10.74 4.07 8.84
CA LEU A 39 11.07 5.48 9.08
C LEU A 39 12.39 5.70 9.83
N ALA A 40 12.90 4.68 10.53
CA ALA A 40 14.23 4.74 11.14
C ALA A 40 15.37 4.77 10.10
N ASN A 41 15.11 4.33 8.86
CA ASN A 41 16.04 4.48 7.75
C ASN A 41 16.03 5.95 7.26
N PRO A 42 17.18 6.67 7.30
CA PRO A 42 17.23 8.08 6.94
C PRO A 42 16.93 8.37 5.46
N ALA A 43 16.94 7.39 4.58
CA ALA A 43 16.56 7.52 3.18
C ALA A 43 15.05 7.50 2.97
N VAL A 44 14.27 6.99 3.95
CA VAL A 44 12.81 6.88 3.87
C VAL A 44 12.15 8.17 4.36
N GLU A 45 11.33 8.79 3.52
CA GLU A 45 10.59 10.01 3.81
C GLU A 45 9.17 9.71 4.30
N GLU A 46 8.50 8.73 3.68
CA GLU A 46 7.15 8.27 4.02
C GLU A 46 7.11 6.74 4.01
N ALA A 47 6.28 6.15 4.83
CA ALA A 47 6.11 4.70 4.90
C ALA A 47 4.71 4.28 5.32
N ILE A 48 4.20 3.20 4.72
CA ILE A 48 3.01 2.48 5.14
C ILE A 48 3.23 0.98 5.00
N ALA A 49 2.68 0.20 5.91
CA ALA A 49 2.65 -1.25 5.86
C ALA A 49 1.22 -1.75 5.93
N LEU A 50 0.88 -2.75 5.14
CA LEU A 50 -0.40 -3.46 5.15
C LEU A 50 -0.14 -4.94 5.43
N GLN A 51 -0.61 -5.42 6.56
CA GLN A 51 -0.45 -6.82 6.97
C GLN A 51 -1.82 -7.43 7.23
N THR A 52 -2.13 -8.48 6.48
CA THR A 52 -3.38 -9.23 6.62
C THR A 52 -3.08 -10.71 6.65
N CYS A 53 -4.10 -11.56 6.81
CA CYS A 53 -3.94 -13.01 6.71
C CYS A 53 -3.43 -13.50 5.35
N ASN A 54 -3.58 -12.70 4.28
CA ASN A 54 -3.31 -13.12 2.91
C ASN A 54 -2.19 -12.34 2.22
N ARG A 55 -1.64 -11.30 2.87
CA ARG A 55 -0.58 -10.46 2.31
C ARG A 55 0.20 -9.70 3.35
N THR A 56 1.45 -9.48 3.06
CA THR A 56 2.34 -8.53 3.72
C THR A 56 2.89 -7.59 2.65
N GLU A 57 2.60 -6.30 2.79
CA GLU A 57 3.00 -5.27 1.84
C GLU A 57 3.65 -4.10 2.58
N GLY A 58 4.68 -3.54 1.99
CA GLY A 58 5.30 -2.31 2.44
C GLY A 58 5.48 -1.34 1.30
N TYR A 59 5.26 -0.05 1.56
CA TYR A 59 5.47 1.03 0.61
C TYR A 59 6.24 2.15 1.28
N VAL A 60 7.27 2.62 0.62
CA VAL A 60 8.11 3.73 1.10
C VAL A 60 8.25 4.80 0.02
N VAL A 61 8.43 6.04 0.44
CA VAL A 61 8.82 7.14 -0.43
C VAL A 61 10.30 7.41 -0.21
N VAL A 62 11.07 7.35 -1.27
CA VAL A 62 12.53 7.50 -1.29
C VAL A 62 12.97 8.30 -2.51
N SER A 63 14.16 8.91 -2.43
CA SER A 63 14.75 9.61 -3.58
C SER A 63 15.42 8.64 -4.56
N ASP A 64 15.92 7.50 -4.10
CA ASP A 64 16.56 6.45 -4.91
C ASP A 64 15.82 5.13 -4.74
N HIS A 65 15.56 4.43 -5.85
CA HIS A 65 14.83 3.16 -5.85
C HIS A 65 15.54 2.05 -5.06
N ALA A 66 16.88 2.01 -5.15
CA ALA A 66 17.67 0.99 -4.43
C ALA A 66 17.57 1.18 -2.91
N ASP A 67 17.61 2.43 -2.43
CA ASP A 67 17.42 2.75 -1.01
C ASP A 67 16.04 2.28 -0.51
N GLY A 68 15.03 2.34 -1.39
CA GLY A 68 13.68 1.86 -1.10
C GLY A 68 13.62 0.34 -0.92
N LEU A 69 14.25 -0.41 -1.82
CA LEU A 69 14.32 -1.86 -1.72
C LEU A 69 15.12 -2.29 -0.49
N ASP A 70 16.26 -1.64 -0.20
CA ASP A 70 17.06 -1.90 1.00
C ASP A 70 16.24 -1.66 2.29
N ALA A 71 15.44 -0.60 2.35
CA ALA A 71 14.57 -0.37 3.49
C ALA A 71 13.48 -1.45 3.64
N LEU A 72 12.94 -1.92 2.51
CA LEU A 72 11.90 -2.95 2.46
C LEU A 72 12.43 -4.38 2.67
N GLU A 73 13.76 -4.58 2.79
CA GLU A 73 14.32 -5.86 3.25
C GLU A 73 13.74 -6.34 4.59
N LEU A 74 13.17 -5.43 5.38
CA LEU A 74 12.42 -5.78 6.59
C LEU A 74 11.43 -6.92 6.35
N PHE A 75 10.75 -6.94 5.19
CA PHE A 75 9.76 -7.94 4.84
C PHE A 75 10.32 -9.08 3.98
N THR A 76 11.36 -8.82 3.21
CA THR A 76 11.77 -9.72 2.10
C THR A 76 12.92 -10.64 2.45
N ARG A 77 13.84 -10.23 3.34
CA ARG A 77 15.10 -10.97 3.64
C ARG A 77 14.92 -12.37 4.19
N ALA A 78 13.78 -12.68 4.81
CA ALA A 78 13.53 -13.96 5.47
C ALA A 78 12.71 -14.93 4.61
N VAL A 79 12.31 -14.53 3.41
CA VAL A 79 11.53 -15.34 2.47
C VAL A 79 12.27 -15.49 1.14
N PRO A 80 11.94 -16.51 0.31
CA PRO A 80 12.53 -16.68 -1.01
C PRO A 80 12.20 -15.52 -1.95
N GLU A 81 13.12 -15.13 -2.84
CA GLU A 81 12.95 -14.04 -3.80
C GLU A 81 11.77 -14.26 -4.77
N ASP A 82 11.47 -15.51 -5.12
CA ASP A 82 10.40 -15.87 -6.07
C ASP A 82 8.97 -15.61 -5.55
N VAL A 83 8.81 -15.43 -4.23
CA VAL A 83 7.52 -15.06 -3.62
C VAL A 83 7.36 -13.54 -3.43
N VAL A 84 8.43 -12.76 -3.64
CA VAL A 84 8.45 -11.31 -3.50
C VAL A 84 8.12 -10.66 -4.83
N VAL A 85 7.24 -9.68 -4.82
CA VAL A 85 6.97 -8.78 -5.94
C VAL A 85 7.49 -7.40 -5.58
N GLU A 86 8.53 -6.96 -6.25
CA GLU A 86 9.06 -5.61 -6.16
C GLU A 86 8.35 -4.70 -7.15
N MET A 87 8.02 -3.49 -6.73
CA MET A 87 7.21 -2.56 -7.49
C MET A 87 7.85 -1.17 -7.49
N GLY A 88 8.00 -0.58 -8.66
CA GLY A 88 8.33 0.82 -8.84
C GLY A 88 7.12 1.73 -8.56
N HIS A 89 7.29 3.04 -8.82
CA HIS A 89 6.30 4.07 -8.46
C HIS A 89 4.89 3.80 -9.02
N GLU A 90 4.79 3.63 -10.33
CA GLU A 90 3.50 3.43 -11.01
C GLU A 90 2.89 2.07 -10.68
N GLU A 91 3.72 1.03 -10.58
CA GLU A 91 3.30 -0.32 -10.21
C GLU A 91 2.77 -0.36 -8.79
N SER A 92 3.45 0.28 -7.83
CA SER A 92 3.02 0.40 -6.43
C SER A 92 1.66 1.08 -6.31
N LEU A 93 1.47 2.20 -7.03
CA LEU A 93 0.20 2.94 -7.03
C LEU A 93 -0.92 2.10 -7.64
N ARG A 94 -0.70 1.50 -8.82
CA ARG A 94 -1.70 0.67 -9.48
C ARG A 94 -2.08 -0.54 -8.62
N HIS A 95 -1.09 -1.19 -8.01
CA HIS A 95 -1.30 -2.33 -7.11
C HIS A 95 -2.15 -1.91 -5.90
N LEU A 96 -1.84 -0.79 -5.27
CA LEU A 96 -2.58 -0.26 -4.12
C LEU A 96 -4.06 0.01 -4.46
N LEU A 97 -4.35 0.56 -5.66
CA LEU A 97 -5.72 0.75 -6.13
C LEU A 97 -6.44 -0.59 -6.32
N ARG A 98 -5.77 -1.59 -6.89
CA ARG A 98 -6.31 -2.95 -7.11
C ARG A 98 -6.59 -3.67 -5.79
N VAL A 99 -5.66 -3.56 -4.82
CA VAL A 99 -5.82 -4.11 -3.47
C VAL A 99 -7.06 -3.50 -2.81
N ALA A 100 -7.19 -2.18 -2.79
CA ALA A 100 -8.34 -1.48 -2.20
C ALA A 100 -9.67 -1.88 -2.86
N ALA A 101 -9.65 -2.12 -4.18
CA ALA A 101 -10.81 -2.58 -4.94
C ALA A 101 -11.17 -4.06 -4.71
N GLY A 102 -10.30 -4.83 -4.02
CA GLY A 102 -10.48 -6.25 -3.77
C GLY A 102 -10.18 -7.13 -4.99
N LEU A 103 -9.45 -6.62 -5.99
CA LEU A 103 -9.06 -7.40 -7.17
C LEU A 103 -7.91 -8.38 -6.87
N GLU A 104 -7.13 -8.08 -5.85
CA GLU A 104 -5.99 -8.89 -5.39
C GLU A 104 -6.38 -9.83 -4.22
N SER A 105 -7.65 -9.88 -3.81
CA SER A 105 -8.13 -10.72 -2.72
C SER A 105 -8.47 -12.14 -3.19
N ILE A 106 -8.31 -13.16 -2.32
CA ILE A 106 -8.74 -14.55 -2.59
C ILE A 106 -10.21 -14.57 -3.03
N VAL A 107 -11.04 -13.83 -2.33
CA VAL A 107 -12.43 -13.60 -2.71
C VAL A 107 -12.53 -12.22 -3.38
N LEU A 108 -12.67 -12.22 -4.71
CA LEU A 108 -12.79 -10.98 -5.47
C LEU A 108 -13.87 -10.06 -4.90
N GLY A 109 -13.48 -8.81 -4.61
CA GLY A 109 -14.38 -7.79 -4.07
C GLY A 109 -14.68 -7.93 -2.60
N GLU A 110 -13.85 -8.65 -1.84
CA GLU A 110 -13.95 -8.75 -0.38
C GLU A 110 -13.99 -7.36 0.27
N ASP A 111 -14.93 -7.16 1.21
CA ASP A 111 -15.12 -5.86 1.85
C ASP A 111 -14.05 -5.56 2.90
N GLN A 112 -13.48 -6.59 3.54
CA GLN A 112 -12.53 -6.45 4.64
C GLN A 112 -11.25 -5.72 4.25
N ILE A 113 -10.70 -5.97 3.05
CA ILE A 113 -9.44 -5.37 2.62
C ILE A 113 -9.49 -3.83 2.63
N LEU A 114 -10.64 -3.24 2.30
CA LEU A 114 -10.80 -1.79 2.34
C LEU A 114 -10.77 -1.26 3.78
N GLY A 115 -11.35 -1.99 4.73
CA GLY A 115 -11.28 -1.68 6.16
C GLY A 115 -9.84 -1.79 6.68
N GLN A 116 -9.13 -2.86 6.32
CA GLN A 116 -7.74 -3.09 6.69
C GLN A 116 -6.82 -1.99 6.15
N LEU A 117 -6.99 -1.59 4.88
CA LEU A 117 -6.23 -0.49 4.29
C LEU A 117 -6.47 0.86 5.03
N ARG A 118 -7.71 1.14 5.45
CA ARG A 118 -8.01 2.32 6.26
C ARG A 118 -7.30 2.27 7.61
N THR A 119 -7.31 1.11 8.27
CA THR A 119 -6.61 0.92 9.55
C THR A 119 -5.11 1.08 9.40
N ALA A 120 -4.50 0.49 8.37
CA ALA A 120 -3.09 0.65 8.04
C ALA A 120 -2.71 2.13 7.79
N TYR A 121 -3.56 2.85 7.04
CA TYR A 121 -3.38 4.28 6.79
C TYR A 121 -3.45 5.10 8.08
N GLU A 122 -4.44 4.89 8.94
CA GLU A 122 -4.56 5.59 10.22
C GLU A 122 -3.38 5.27 11.16
N THR A 123 -2.93 4.01 11.17
CA THR A 123 -1.76 3.55 11.93
C THR A 123 -0.49 4.27 11.47
N ALA A 124 -0.22 4.27 10.16
CA ALA A 124 0.93 4.94 9.57
C ALA A 124 0.90 6.46 9.82
N ARG A 125 -0.27 7.09 9.66
CA ARG A 125 -0.48 8.51 9.95
C ARG A 125 -0.21 8.83 11.41
N GLY A 126 -0.63 7.95 12.33
CA GLY A 126 -0.44 8.11 13.78
C GLY A 126 1.02 8.11 14.22
N VAL A 127 1.94 7.54 13.43
CA VAL A 127 3.40 7.52 13.68
C VAL A 127 4.18 8.46 12.77
N GLY A 128 3.49 9.27 11.95
CA GLY A 128 4.12 10.23 11.04
C GLY A 128 4.66 9.61 9.74
N GLY A 129 4.19 8.41 9.36
CA GLY A 129 4.59 7.71 8.14
C GLY A 129 3.89 8.23 6.88
N ILE A 130 2.83 9.01 7.01
CA ILE A 130 2.09 9.53 5.86
C ILE A 130 2.51 10.97 5.58
N GLY A 131 3.05 11.17 4.41
CA GLY A 131 3.31 12.48 3.81
C GLY A 131 2.51 12.68 2.52
N PRO A 132 2.79 13.73 1.75
CA PRO A 132 1.95 14.13 0.62
C PRO A 132 1.80 13.08 -0.49
N MET A 133 2.82 12.22 -0.69
CA MET A 133 2.79 11.20 -1.75
C MET A 133 1.90 10.01 -1.35
N LEU A 134 2.13 9.43 -0.18
CA LEU A 134 1.30 8.32 0.31
C LEU A 134 -0.12 8.79 0.65
N GLU A 135 -0.31 10.04 1.12
CA GLU A 135 -1.64 10.61 1.33
C GLU A 135 -2.49 10.57 0.06
N ASP A 136 -1.95 11.08 -1.06
CA ASP A 136 -2.64 11.07 -2.35
C ASP A 136 -2.91 9.64 -2.85
N GLY A 137 -1.89 8.75 -2.79
CA GLY A 137 -2.00 7.37 -3.25
C GLY A 137 -3.01 6.55 -2.47
N VAL A 138 -2.90 6.57 -1.13
CA VAL A 138 -3.76 5.77 -0.25
C VAL A 138 -5.20 6.29 -0.24
N THR A 139 -5.41 7.61 -0.16
CA THR A 139 -6.76 8.18 -0.19
C THR A 139 -7.44 7.93 -1.54
N LYS A 140 -6.69 7.98 -2.64
CA LYS A 140 -7.19 7.59 -3.97
C LYS A 140 -7.54 6.10 -4.01
N ALA A 141 -6.71 5.22 -3.44
CA ALA A 141 -7.00 3.79 -3.36
C ALA A 141 -8.29 3.51 -2.57
N ILE A 142 -8.45 4.15 -1.41
CA ILE A 142 -9.68 4.04 -0.61
C ILE A 142 -10.89 4.48 -1.43
N HIS A 143 -10.80 5.61 -2.14
CA HIS A 143 -11.88 6.11 -3.00
C HIS A 143 -12.22 5.12 -4.13
N VAL A 144 -11.22 4.53 -4.78
CA VAL A 144 -11.41 3.49 -5.81
C VAL A 144 -12.09 2.25 -5.21
N GLY A 145 -11.68 1.84 -4.02
CA GLY A 145 -12.31 0.72 -3.30
C GLY A 145 -13.80 0.98 -2.99
N GLU A 146 -14.17 2.20 -2.61
CA GLU A 146 -15.56 2.62 -2.41
C GLU A 146 -16.35 2.63 -3.72
N ARG A 147 -15.79 3.21 -4.78
CA ARG A 147 -16.41 3.24 -6.11
C ARG A 147 -16.64 1.84 -6.66
N ALA A 148 -15.64 0.94 -6.53
CA ALA A 148 -15.75 -0.45 -6.96
C ALA A 148 -16.98 -1.14 -6.35
N ARG A 149 -17.24 -0.90 -5.07
CA ARG A 149 -18.36 -1.52 -4.34
C ARG A 149 -19.70 -0.87 -4.61
N THR A 150 -19.74 0.44 -4.86
CA THR A 150 -20.99 1.19 -5.08
C THR A 150 -21.42 1.24 -6.55
N GLU A 151 -20.46 1.24 -7.49
CA GLU A 151 -20.75 1.39 -8.92
C GLU A 151 -20.74 0.04 -9.66
N THR A 152 -20.26 -1.03 -9.04
CA THR A 152 -20.20 -2.36 -9.65
C THR A 152 -20.88 -3.42 -8.78
N LYS A 153 -20.96 -4.64 -9.29
CA LYS A 153 -21.50 -5.79 -8.58
C LYS A 153 -20.39 -6.70 -8.03
N ILE A 154 -19.22 -6.14 -7.75
CA ILE A 154 -18.04 -6.93 -7.35
C ILE A 154 -18.26 -7.65 -6.01
N ASN A 155 -19.03 -7.05 -5.11
CA ASN A 155 -19.39 -7.58 -3.81
C ASN A 155 -20.78 -8.29 -3.78
N GLU A 156 -21.50 -8.40 -4.92
CA GLU A 156 -22.72 -9.21 -4.97
C GLU A 156 -22.40 -10.70 -4.94
N GLY A 157 -22.87 -11.41 -3.95
CA GLY A 157 -22.65 -12.84 -3.73
C GLY A 157 -21.86 -13.13 -2.46
N VAL A 158 -21.06 -14.20 -2.40
CA VAL A 158 -20.23 -14.52 -1.21
C VAL A 158 -19.28 -13.37 -0.90
N VAL A 159 -19.61 -12.61 0.11
CA VAL A 159 -19.00 -11.29 0.39
C VAL A 159 -17.76 -11.42 1.26
N SER A 160 -17.57 -12.54 1.95
CA SER A 160 -16.42 -12.78 2.83
C SER A 160 -15.93 -14.22 2.77
N ILE A 161 -14.72 -14.46 3.24
CA ILE A 161 -14.17 -15.81 3.47
C ILE A 161 -15.10 -16.61 4.38
N ALA A 162 -15.67 -15.97 5.39
CA ALA A 162 -16.63 -16.61 6.29
C ALA A 162 -17.89 -17.12 5.56
N SER A 163 -18.48 -16.29 4.69
CA SER A 163 -19.64 -16.73 3.87
C SER A 163 -19.27 -17.80 2.84
N ALA A 164 -18.02 -17.79 2.33
CA ALA A 164 -17.52 -18.87 1.47
C ALA A 164 -17.39 -20.18 2.25
N ALA A 165 -16.91 -20.13 3.50
CA ALA A 165 -16.81 -21.27 4.39
C ALA A 165 -18.19 -21.89 4.68
N VAL A 166 -19.20 -21.07 4.98
CA VAL A 166 -20.59 -21.54 5.20
C VAL A 166 -21.15 -22.19 3.94
N ARG A 167 -20.91 -21.61 2.75
CA ARG A 167 -21.35 -22.20 1.49
C ARG A 167 -20.68 -23.55 1.23
N LEU A 168 -19.39 -23.69 1.54
CA LEU A 168 -18.68 -24.97 1.42
C LEU A 168 -19.29 -26.01 2.35
N LEU A 169 -19.49 -25.69 3.61
CA LEU A 169 -20.16 -26.58 4.57
C LEU A 169 -21.55 -27.00 4.10
N LYS A 170 -22.32 -26.10 3.52
CA LYS A 170 -23.67 -26.38 2.99
C LYS A 170 -23.68 -27.30 1.77
N GLN A 171 -22.60 -27.31 0.98
CA GLN A 171 -22.44 -28.19 -0.18
C GLN A 171 -22.06 -29.62 0.27
N GLU A 172 -21.23 -29.72 1.30
CA GLU A 172 -20.62 -30.98 1.75
C GLU A 172 -21.40 -31.66 2.88
N SER A 173 -22.18 -30.89 3.65
CA SER A 173 -22.99 -31.43 4.76
C SER A 173 -24.36 -30.72 4.82
N SER A 174 -25.36 -31.47 5.40
CA SER A 174 -26.64 -30.83 5.71
C SER A 174 -26.49 -30.03 7.00
N LEU A 175 -26.62 -28.72 6.91
CA LEU A 175 -26.57 -27.83 8.06
C LEU A 175 -27.94 -27.67 8.74
N ALA A 176 -29.04 -27.94 8.03
CA ALA A 176 -30.39 -27.79 8.54
C ALA A 176 -30.64 -28.70 9.74
N ASP A 177 -31.31 -28.17 10.77
CA ASP A 177 -31.59 -28.83 12.05
C ASP A 177 -30.32 -29.24 12.84
N GLY A 178 -29.13 -28.67 12.50
CA GLY A 178 -27.84 -28.98 13.09
C GLY A 178 -27.34 -27.95 14.09
N THR A 179 -26.30 -28.35 14.85
CA THR A 179 -25.50 -27.44 15.66
C THR A 179 -24.20 -27.11 14.90
N ALA A 180 -23.86 -25.83 14.80
CA ALA A 180 -22.56 -25.37 14.31
C ALA A 180 -21.72 -24.78 15.42
N LEU A 181 -20.40 -24.80 15.25
CA LEU A 181 -19.43 -24.19 16.15
C LEU A 181 -18.58 -23.17 15.39
N VAL A 182 -18.51 -21.97 15.91
CA VAL A 182 -17.53 -20.95 15.51
C VAL A 182 -16.44 -20.86 16.57
N VAL A 183 -15.19 -20.95 16.17
CA VAL A 183 -14.04 -20.80 17.06
C VAL A 183 -13.28 -19.52 16.69
N GLY A 184 -13.25 -18.61 17.65
CA GLY A 184 -12.79 -17.23 17.46
C GLY A 184 -13.94 -16.23 17.40
N ALA A 185 -13.87 -15.18 18.21
CA ALA A 185 -14.86 -14.10 18.29
C ALA A 185 -14.28 -12.76 17.79
N GLY A 186 -13.37 -12.80 16.84
CA GLY A 186 -12.88 -11.65 16.07
C GLY A 186 -13.83 -11.33 14.92
N GLU A 187 -13.43 -10.41 14.04
CA GLU A 187 -14.23 -9.97 12.89
C GLU A 187 -14.67 -11.14 11.99
N MET A 188 -13.74 -12.06 11.66
CA MET A 188 -14.06 -13.23 10.84
C MET A 188 -15.00 -14.21 11.55
N GLY A 189 -14.82 -14.38 12.86
CA GLY A 189 -15.72 -15.23 13.67
C GLY A 189 -17.13 -14.64 13.75
N GLN A 190 -17.26 -13.32 13.89
CA GLN A 190 -18.55 -12.63 13.86
C GLN A 190 -19.27 -12.85 12.51
N LEU A 191 -18.56 -12.62 11.39
CA LEU A 191 -19.11 -12.83 10.05
C LEU A 191 -19.49 -14.31 9.80
N ALA A 192 -18.71 -15.25 10.35
CA ALA A 192 -19.03 -16.68 10.27
C ALA A 192 -20.28 -17.03 11.10
N ALA A 193 -20.42 -16.44 12.28
CA ALA A 193 -21.59 -16.60 13.15
C ALA A 193 -22.87 -16.07 12.49
N ASP A 194 -22.78 -14.84 11.94
CA ASP A 194 -23.89 -14.21 11.22
C ASP A 194 -24.34 -15.07 10.02
N ALA A 195 -23.37 -15.53 9.20
CA ALA A 195 -23.69 -16.36 8.04
C ALA A 195 -24.20 -17.77 8.39
N LEU A 196 -23.71 -18.40 9.47
CA LEU A 196 -24.18 -19.69 9.95
C LEU A 196 -25.58 -19.58 10.58
N SER A 197 -25.90 -18.46 11.22
CA SER A 197 -27.21 -18.26 11.88
C SER A 197 -28.40 -18.35 10.92
N GLU A 198 -28.19 -18.13 9.64
CA GLU A 198 -29.21 -18.30 8.59
C GLU A 198 -29.40 -19.76 8.17
N GLU A 199 -28.50 -20.68 8.58
CA GLU A 199 -28.43 -22.05 8.03
C GLU A 199 -28.55 -23.16 9.09
N VAL A 200 -28.43 -22.83 10.37
CA VAL A 200 -28.47 -23.80 11.49
C VAL A 200 -29.48 -23.40 12.56
N ASP A 201 -29.97 -24.37 13.35
CA ASP A 201 -30.87 -24.08 14.46
C ASP A 201 -30.14 -23.65 15.74
N ARG A 202 -28.90 -24.09 15.91
CA ARG A 202 -28.09 -23.77 17.09
C ARG A 202 -26.68 -23.46 16.75
N LEU A 203 -26.15 -22.41 17.41
CA LEU A 203 -24.77 -21.94 17.24
C LEU A 203 -24.00 -21.97 18.57
N LEU A 204 -22.82 -22.56 18.56
CA LEU A 204 -21.85 -22.47 19.64
C LEU A 204 -20.74 -21.50 19.20
N VAL A 205 -20.33 -20.60 20.09
CA VAL A 205 -19.23 -19.68 19.82
C VAL A 205 -18.16 -19.89 20.88
N ALA A 206 -17.00 -20.39 20.48
CA ALA A 206 -15.87 -20.62 21.37
C ALA A 206 -14.82 -19.53 21.22
N ASN A 207 -14.32 -18.98 22.33
CA ASN A 207 -13.25 -18.02 22.32
C ASN A 207 -12.43 -18.06 23.61
N ARG A 208 -11.16 -17.66 23.53
CA ARG A 208 -10.29 -17.54 24.72
C ARG A 208 -10.86 -16.57 25.76
N THR A 209 -11.44 -15.47 25.30
CA THR A 209 -12.11 -14.48 26.14
C THR A 209 -13.62 -14.68 26.03
N VAL A 210 -14.22 -15.33 27.03
CA VAL A 210 -15.65 -15.71 27.03
C VAL A 210 -16.59 -14.52 26.78
N PRO A 211 -16.43 -13.33 27.39
CA PRO A 211 -17.26 -12.15 27.08
C PRO A 211 -17.31 -11.76 25.59
N HIS A 212 -16.25 -12.01 24.81
CA HIS A 212 -16.29 -11.78 23.37
C HIS A 212 -17.16 -12.82 22.66
N ALA A 213 -17.11 -14.09 23.08
CA ALA A 213 -17.97 -15.14 22.55
C ALA A 213 -19.45 -14.88 22.93
N GLU A 214 -19.73 -14.41 24.14
CA GLU A 214 -21.06 -14.00 24.59
C GLU A 214 -21.62 -12.88 23.70
N HIS A 215 -20.81 -11.86 23.40
CA HIS A 215 -21.22 -10.77 22.54
C HIS A 215 -21.59 -11.25 21.12
N VAL A 216 -20.81 -12.16 20.53
CA VAL A 216 -21.11 -12.76 19.22
C VAL A 216 -22.38 -13.61 19.31
N ALA A 217 -22.54 -14.45 20.34
CA ALA A 217 -23.72 -15.27 20.53
C ALA A 217 -25.01 -14.45 20.72
N GLU A 218 -24.93 -13.31 21.41
CA GLU A 218 -26.05 -12.38 21.61
C GLU A 218 -26.43 -11.57 20.37
N SER A 219 -25.52 -11.47 19.36
CA SER A 219 -25.78 -10.69 18.15
C SER A 219 -26.57 -11.44 17.07
N VAL A 220 -26.74 -12.75 17.20
CA VAL A 220 -27.48 -13.59 16.24
C VAL A 220 -28.89 -13.92 16.77
N ASP A 221 -29.86 -14.01 15.86
CA ASP A 221 -31.28 -14.23 16.19
C ASP A 221 -31.69 -15.72 16.27
N ILE A 222 -30.76 -16.62 16.70
CA ILE A 222 -31.03 -18.06 16.89
C ILE A 222 -30.58 -18.50 18.29
N ASP A 223 -30.84 -19.79 18.64
CA ASP A 223 -30.29 -20.39 19.87
C ASP A 223 -28.75 -20.41 19.80
N ALA A 224 -28.08 -19.51 20.49
CA ALA A 224 -26.65 -19.41 20.50
C ALA A 224 -26.08 -19.38 21.93
N SER A 225 -24.92 -19.99 22.11
CA SER A 225 -24.26 -20.10 23.42
C SER A 225 -22.75 -19.91 23.30
N ALA A 226 -22.20 -19.15 24.26
CA ALA A 226 -20.75 -18.97 24.38
C ALA A 226 -20.09 -20.18 25.08
N VAL A 227 -18.92 -20.57 24.61
CA VAL A 227 -18.12 -21.68 25.16
C VAL A 227 -16.69 -21.15 25.43
N ALA A 228 -16.15 -21.51 26.60
CA ALA A 228 -14.72 -21.29 26.86
C ALA A 228 -13.88 -22.31 26.07
N LEU A 229 -12.62 -21.97 25.71
CA LEU A 229 -11.76 -22.87 24.92
C LEU A 229 -11.45 -24.20 25.64
N ASP A 230 -11.48 -24.25 26.96
CA ASP A 230 -11.34 -25.50 27.72
C ASP A 230 -12.54 -26.44 27.58
N GLY A 231 -13.67 -25.96 27.07
CA GLY A 231 -14.85 -26.73 26.73
C GLY A 231 -14.96 -27.12 25.24
N ILE A 232 -13.93 -26.88 24.43
CA ILE A 232 -13.98 -27.04 22.98
C ILE A 232 -14.25 -28.49 22.53
N GLU A 233 -13.73 -29.49 23.25
CA GLU A 233 -13.98 -30.92 22.95
C GLU A 233 -15.48 -31.28 23.01
N ALA A 234 -16.17 -30.80 24.04
CA ALA A 234 -17.61 -30.99 24.16
C ALA A 234 -18.36 -30.24 23.05
N ALA A 235 -17.96 -29.02 22.74
CA ALA A 235 -18.60 -28.24 21.70
C ALA A 235 -18.43 -28.86 20.31
N VAL A 236 -17.26 -29.39 19.98
CA VAL A 236 -17.01 -30.10 18.71
C VAL A 236 -17.83 -31.40 18.64
N SER A 237 -18.00 -32.10 19.77
CA SER A 237 -18.80 -33.35 19.82
C SER A 237 -20.30 -33.10 19.57
N GLU A 238 -20.80 -31.89 19.85
CA GLU A 238 -22.19 -31.48 19.59
C GLU A 238 -22.38 -30.92 18.17
N ALA A 239 -21.29 -30.45 17.53
CA ALA A 239 -21.34 -29.76 16.25
C ALA A 239 -21.21 -30.72 15.06
N SER A 240 -22.02 -30.52 14.03
CA SER A 240 -21.87 -31.16 12.71
C SER A 240 -20.98 -30.32 11.75
N ALA A 241 -20.84 -29.05 12.05
CA ALA A 241 -20.05 -28.11 11.27
C ALA A 241 -19.24 -27.18 12.19
N VAL A 242 -18.00 -26.93 11.81
CA VAL A 242 -17.09 -26.03 12.55
C VAL A 242 -16.46 -25.04 11.60
N ILE A 243 -16.43 -23.74 11.98
CA ILE A 243 -15.60 -22.74 11.34
C ILE A 243 -14.60 -22.24 12.39
N SER A 244 -13.31 -22.44 12.11
CA SER A 244 -12.24 -21.90 12.95
C SER A 244 -11.66 -20.65 12.31
N ALA A 245 -11.64 -19.55 13.09
CA ALA A 245 -11.29 -18.20 12.65
C ALA A 245 -10.55 -17.44 13.76
N THR A 246 -9.55 -18.07 14.42
CA THR A 246 -8.81 -17.40 15.48
C THR A 246 -7.57 -16.69 14.92
N GLY A 247 -7.11 -15.66 15.62
CA GLY A 247 -5.82 -15.03 15.42
C GLY A 247 -4.78 -15.53 16.45
N SER A 248 -4.89 -16.79 16.89
CA SER A 248 -3.95 -17.36 17.86
C SER A 248 -2.64 -17.73 17.18
N GLY A 249 -1.49 -17.42 17.78
CA GLY A 249 -0.19 -17.93 17.32
C GLY A 249 0.02 -19.43 17.59
N ASP A 250 -0.85 -20.07 18.36
CA ASP A 250 -0.79 -21.50 18.68
C ASP A 250 -2.05 -22.20 18.17
N GLN A 251 -1.92 -23.47 17.78
CA GLN A 251 -3.05 -24.32 17.40
C GLN A 251 -4.07 -24.40 18.53
N VAL A 252 -5.34 -24.25 18.19
CA VAL A 252 -6.45 -24.29 19.16
C VAL A 252 -6.94 -25.72 19.40
N PHE A 253 -6.85 -26.57 18.38
CA PHE A 253 -7.23 -27.97 18.48
C PHE A 253 -6.01 -28.89 18.57
N ASP A 254 -6.16 -30.01 19.25
CA ASP A 254 -5.26 -31.14 19.14
C ASP A 254 -5.98 -32.35 18.48
N ILE A 255 -5.23 -33.37 18.06
CA ILE A 255 -5.84 -34.54 17.41
C ILE A 255 -6.79 -35.28 18.37
N GLY A 256 -6.55 -35.22 19.68
CA GLY A 256 -7.39 -35.81 20.71
C GLY A 256 -8.80 -35.23 20.75
N THR A 257 -8.94 -33.95 20.46
CA THR A 257 -10.22 -33.22 20.38
C THR A 257 -11.22 -33.93 19.44
N PHE A 258 -10.74 -34.64 18.43
CA PHE A 258 -11.56 -35.30 17.41
C PHE A 258 -11.71 -36.82 17.61
N SER A 259 -11.29 -37.38 18.77
CA SER A 259 -11.23 -38.81 18.97
C SER A 259 -12.63 -39.47 19.14
N ASP A 260 -13.58 -38.74 19.71
CA ASP A 260 -14.93 -39.22 20.05
C ASP A 260 -16.04 -38.36 19.41
N VAL A 261 -15.77 -37.78 18.22
CA VAL A 261 -16.74 -36.95 17.49
C VAL A 261 -17.52 -37.76 16.45
N GLY A 262 -18.77 -37.35 16.19
CA GLY A 262 -19.56 -37.83 15.04
C GLY A 262 -18.96 -37.32 13.72
N GLU A 263 -19.71 -37.46 12.63
CA GLU A 263 -19.28 -36.82 11.37
C GLU A 263 -19.29 -35.31 11.53
N VAL A 264 -18.12 -34.68 11.35
CA VAL A 264 -17.95 -33.23 11.46
C VAL A 264 -17.16 -32.69 10.26
N SER A 265 -17.68 -31.62 9.68
CA SER A 265 -17.00 -30.85 8.62
C SER A 265 -16.43 -29.56 9.21
N ILE A 266 -15.15 -29.36 9.02
CA ILE A 266 -14.40 -28.22 9.59
C ILE A 266 -13.87 -27.37 8.46
N VAL A 267 -14.10 -26.06 8.51
CA VAL A 267 -13.42 -25.09 7.65
C VAL A 267 -12.50 -24.25 8.53
N ASP A 268 -11.21 -24.43 8.32
CA ASP A 268 -10.16 -23.70 9.04
C ASP A 268 -9.71 -22.50 8.20
N ILE A 269 -10.14 -21.31 8.62
CA ILE A 269 -9.76 -20.03 8.02
C ILE A 269 -8.80 -19.24 8.90
N ALA A 270 -8.33 -19.87 10.00
CA ALA A 270 -7.35 -19.25 10.89
C ALA A 270 -5.94 -19.26 10.29
N GLN A 271 -5.18 -18.27 10.68
CA GLN A 271 -3.75 -18.17 10.38
C GLN A 271 -2.99 -17.69 11.61
N PRO A 272 -2.04 -18.52 12.11
CA PRO A 272 -1.77 -19.91 11.71
C PRO A 272 -2.98 -20.84 11.84
N ARG A 273 -2.92 -22.04 11.21
CA ARG A 273 -4.00 -23.03 11.27
C ARG A 273 -4.30 -23.44 12.71
N ASP A 274 -5.59 -23.42 13.06
CA ASP A 274 -6.07 -23.87 14.36
C ASP A 274 -6.15 -25.41 14.44
N VAL A 275 -6.41 -26.07 13.28
CA VAL A 275 -6.60 -27.51 13.17
C VAL A 275 -5.26 -28.19 12.84
N PRO A 276 -4.84 -29.20 13.63
CA PRO A 276 -3.55 -29.87 13.43
C PRO A 276 -3.52 -30.67 12.12
N ALA A 277 -2.36 -30.66 11.46
CA ALA A 277 -2.12 -31.48 10.28
C ALA A 277 -2.33 -32.96 10.62
N GLY A 278 -3.23 -33.62 9.90
CA GLY A 278 -3.57 -35.03 10.12
C GLY A 278 -4.92 -35.27 10.79
N ALA A 279 -5.66 -34.25 11.20
CA ALA A 279 -7.05 -34.37 11.63
C ALA A 279 -7.94 -34.92 10.49
N ASP A 280 -7.62 -34.59 9.25
CA ASP A 280 -8.20 -35.09 8.00
C ASP A 280 -8.04 -36.61 7.77
N ARG A 281 -7.17 -37.28 8.55
CA ARG A 281 -6.99 -38.75 8.50
C ARG A 281 -8.00 -39.51 9.35
N LEU A 282 -8.71 -38.81 10.21
CA LEU A 282 -9.77 -39.39 11.02
C LEU A 282 -11.02 -39.61 10.17
N PRO A 283 -11.64 -40.82 10.17
CA PRO A 283 -12.78 -41.14 9.26
C PRO A 283 -14.01 -40.26 9.46
N SER A 284 -14.18 -39.69 10.65
CA SER A 284 -15.31 -38.82 11.02
C SER A 284 -15.06 -37.34 10.83
N VAL A 285 -13.85 -36.95 10.40
CA VAL A 285 -13.45 -35.53 10.31
C VAL A 285 -13.09 -35.19 8.86
N THR A 286 -13.72 -34.18 8.34
CA THR A 286 -13.34 -33.59 7.05
C THR A 286 -12.88 -32.18 7.29
N VAL A 287 -11.62 -31.84 6.89
CA VAL A 287 -11.03 -30.52 7.08
C VAL A 287 -10.87 -29.85 5.73
N TYR A 288 -11.38 -28.67 5.63
CA TYR A 288 -11.22 -27.75 4.50
C TYR A 288 -10.40 -26.54 4.97
N ASP A 289 -9.46 -26.10 4.16
CA ASP A 289 -8.66 -24.92 4.39
C ASP A 289 -9.02 -23.80 3.39
N LEU A 290 -8.25 -22.70 3.43
CA LEU A 290 -8.43 -21.58 2.52
C LEU A 290 -8.34 -21.98 1.03
N ASP A 291 -7.49 -22.95 0.69
CA ASP A 291 -7.34 -23.44 -0.69
C ASP A 291 -8.62 -24.15 -1.19
N ALA A 292 -9.31 -24.85 -0.30
CA ALA A 292 -10.60 -25.48 -0.61
C ALA A 292 -11.69 -24.44 -0.93
N LEU A 293 -11.63 -23.26 -0.30
CA LEU A 293 -12.60 -22.18 -0.56
C LEU A 293 -12.47 -21.60 -1.97
N GLU A 294 -11.30 -21.65 -2.58
CA GLU A 294 -11.12 -21.22 -3.98
C GLU A 294 -12.00 -22.03 -4.94
N SER A 295 -12.18 -23.34 -4.68
CA SER A 295 -12.99 -24.21 -5.53
C SER A 295 -14.48 -23.87 -5.51
N VAL A 296 -15.01 -23.47 -4.36
CA VAL A 296 -16.43 -23.08 -4.16
C VAL A 296 -16.74 -21.72 -4.78
N THR A 297 -15.74 -20.84 -4.82
CA THR A 297 -15.86 -19.51 -5.44
C THR A 297 -15.84 -19.59 -6.97
N ALA A 298 -15.40 -20.71 -7.58
CA ALA A 298 -15.27 -20.87 -9.04
C ALA A 298 -16.61 -20.74 -9.80
N GLU A 299 -17.74 -21.21 -9.25
CA GLU A 299 -19.06 -21.02 -9.88
C GLU A 299 -19.52 -19.56 -9.89
N THR A 300 -19.17 -18.81 -8.87
CA THR A 300 -19.46 -17.38 -8.74
C THR A 300 -18.42 -16.54 -9.52
N ARG A 301 -17.26 -17.12 -9.83
CA ARG A 301 -16.13 -16.48 -10.52
C ARG A 301 -16.52 -15.86 -11.87
N ASN A 302 -17.34 -16.57 -12.69
CA ASN A 302 -17.79 -16.04 -13.99
C ASN A 302 -18.69 -14.81 -13.88
N LYS A 303 -19.50 -14.69 -12.82
CA LYS A 303 -20.30 -13.47 -12.56
C LYS A 303 -19.41 -12.35 -12.06
N ARG A 304 -18.46 -12.66 -11.20
CA ARG A 304 -17.51 -11.71 -10.64
C ARG A 304 -16.46 -11.27 -11.65
N GLN A 305 -16.09 -12.12 -12.60
CA GLN A 305 -15.14 -11.72 -13.63
C GLN A 305 -15.64 -10.55 -14.48
N ARG A 306 -16.94 -10.53 -14.80
CA ARG A 306 -17.56 -9.37 -15.49
C ARG A 306 -17.62 -8.12 -14.59
N ALA A 307 -17.81 -8.30 -13.29
CA ALA A 307 -17.75 -7.20 -12.34
C ALA A 307 -16.30 -6.72 -12.18
N ALA A 308 -15.32 -7.63 -12.12
CA ALA A 308 -13.90 -7.31 -12.08
C ALA A 308 -13.45 -6.48 -13.31
N GLU A 309 -13.93 -6.81 -14.51
CA GLU A 309 -13.67 -5.99 -15.72
C GLU A 309 -14.23 -4.56 -15.59
N ALA A 310 -15.33 -4.38 -14.86
CA ALA A 310 -15.87 -3.04 -14.60
C ALA A 310 -15.02 -2.30 -13.55
N VAL A 311 -14.51 -3.00 -12.54
CA VAL A 311 -13.61 -2.45 -11.53
C VAL A 311 -12.26 -2.09 -12.14
N GLU A 312 -11.69 -2.93 -13.01
CA GLU A 312 -10.45 -2.61 -13.74
C GLU A 312 -10.54 -1.28 -14.48
N ARG A 313 -11.67 -1.02 -15.15
CA ARG A 313 -11.89 0.28 -15.82
C ARG A 313 -11.90 1.45 -14.84
N ILE A 314 -12.46 1.27 -13.64
CA ILE A 314 -12.42 2.31 -12.59
C ILE A 314 -10.98 2.52 -12.12
N VAL A 315 -10.23 1.43 -11.92
CA VAL A 315 -8.81 1.49 -11.54
C VAL A 315 -8.01 2.25 -12.60
N ASP A 316 -8.13 1.89 -13.87
CA ASP A 316 -7.41 2.55 -14.97
C ASP A 316 -7.73 4.04 -15.05
N GLU A 317 -9.02 4.41 -15.01
CA GLU A 317 -9.47 5.81 -15.04
C GLU A 317 -8.91 6.63 -13.88
N GLU A 318 -8.97 6.10 -12.66
CA GLU A 318 -8.50 6.81 -11.47
C GLU A 318 -6.97 6.79 -11.35
N PHE A 319 -6.31 5.76 -11.86
CA PHE A 319 -4.85 5.70 -11.97
C PHE A 319 -4.31 6.80 -12.89
N ASP A 320 -4.88 6.96 -14.08
CA ASP A 320 -4.48 8.01 -15.03
C ASP A 320 -4.69 9.41 -14.43
N ARG A 321 -5.81 9.60 -13.70
CA ARG A 321 -6.07 10.85 -12.97
C ARG A 321 -5.04 11.11 -11.87
N LEU A 322 -4.69 10.07 -11.10
CA LEU A 322 -3.71 10.14 -10.03
C LEU A 322 -2.32 10.48 -10.57
N LEU A 323 -1.88 9.80 -11.63
CA LEU A 323 -0.60 10.11 -12.29
C LEU A 323 -0.57 11.57 -12.80
N THR A 324 -1.64 12.02 -13.44
CA THR A 324 -1.75 13.42 -13.88
C THR A 324 -1.65 14.39 -12.71
N GLN A 325 -2.24 14.06 -11.57
CA GLN A 325 -2.14 14.89 -10.36
C GLN A 325 -0.70 14.94 -9.83
N TYR A 326 0.01 13.81 -9.76
CA TYR A 326 1.42 13.79 -9.36
C TYR A 326 2.30 14.60 -10.30
N LYS A 327 2.11 14.46 -11.61
CA LYS A 327 2.84 15.21 -12.63
C LYS A 327 2.68 16.74 -12.43
N ARG A 328 1.44 17.19 -12.23
CA ARG A 328 1.14 18.60 -11.98
C ARG A 328 1.76 19.09 -10.67
N LYS A 329 1.61 18.34 -9.57
CA LYS A 329 2.21 18.71 -8.28
C LYS A 329 3.73 18.83 -8.37
N ARG A 330 4.39 17.93 -9.11
CA ARG A 330 5.83 17.98 -9.33
C ARG A 330 6.23 19.18 -10.15
N ALA A 331 5.53 19.49 -11.24
CA ALA A 331 5.79 20.71 -12.03
C ALA A 331 5.56 21.99 -11.21
N ASP A 332 4.48 22.08 -10.44
CA ASP A 332 4.18 23.24 -9.59
C ASP A 332 5.27 23.45 -8.53
N ARG A 333 5.85 22.38 -8.00
CA ARG A 333 6.97 22.46 -7.06
C ARG A 333 8.22 23.01 -7.73
N VAL A 334 8.60 22.49 -8.90
CA VAL A 334 9.74 23.04 -9.68
C VAL A 334 9.54 24.52 -9.96
N ILE A 335 8.32 24.90 -10.32
CA ILE A 335 7.95 26.29 -10.54
C ILE A 335 8.12 27.11 -9.26
N SER A 336 7.66 26.61 -8.11
CA SER A 336 7.87 27.29 -6.80
C SER A 336 9.35 27.50 -6.49
N THR A 337 10.16 26.44 -6.57
CA THR A 337 11.61 26.52 -6.32
C THR A 337 12.29 27.53 -7.26
N MET A 338 11.90 27.52 -8.54
CA MET A 338 12.40 28.49 -9.53
C MET A 338 12.07 29.95 -9.15
N TYR A 339 10.85 30.22 -8.70
CA TYR A 339 10.45 31.54 -8.24
C TYR A 339 11.16 31.95 -6.94
N GLU A 340 11.28 31.03 -5.97
CA GLU A 340 11.96 31.25 -4.70
C GLU A 340 13.46 31.61 -4.92
N SER A 341 14.14 30.87 -5.78
CA SER A 341 15.51 31.14 -6.16
C SER A 341 15.66 32.52 -6.83
N ALA A 342 14.78 32.83 -7.78
CA ALA A 342 14.78 34.13 -8.45
C ALA A 342 14.50 35.30 -7.50
N GLU A 343 13.60 35.15 -6.55
CA GLU A 343 13.31 36.16 -5.51
C GLU A 343 14.51 36.38 -4.60
N GLN A 344 15.26 35.33 -4.22
CA GLN A 344 16.50 35.47 -3.44
C GLN A 344 17.56 36.29 -4.19
N VAL A 345 17.79 35.97 -5.47
CA VAL A 345 18.72 36.71 -6.32
C VAL A 345 18.25 38.15 -6.47
N LYS A 346 16.97 38.38 -6.80
CA LYS A 346 16.39 39.72 -6.91
C LYS A 346 16.60 40.54 -5.65
N ALA A 347 16.31 39.98 -4.48
CA ALA A 347 16.47 40.70 -3.19
C ALA A 347 17.94 41.06 -2.91
N ALA A 348 18.88 40.16 -3.22
CA ALA A 348 20.30 40.42 -3.07
C ALA A 348 20.78 41.57 -3.99
N GLU A 349 20.36 41.54 -5.26
CA GLU A 349 20.76 42.55 -6.24
C GLU A 349 20.13 43.92 -5.95
N ILE A 350 18.86 43.99 -5.54
CA ILE A 350 18.20 45.22 -5.10
C ILE A 350 18.95 45.82 -3.90
N ASN A 351 19.25 45.03 -2.87
CA ASN A 351 19.99 45.50 -1.70
C ASN A 351 21.39 46.03 -2.07
N SER A 352 22.06 45.36 -3.00
CA SER A 352 23.35 45.80 -3.53
C SER A 352 23.24 47.14 -4.26
N ALA A 353 22.25 47.28 -5.15
CA ALA A 353 22.00 48.49 -5.90
C ALA A 353 21.68 49.70 -4.99
N LEU A 354 20.74 49.50 -4.03
CA LEU A 354 20.33 50.54 -3.08
C LEU A 354 21.48 50.93 -2.13
N SER A 355 22.43 50.02 -1.85
CA SER A 355 23.63 50.32 -1.05
C SER A 355 24.71 51.04 -1.82
N ALA A 356 24.76 50.92 -3.16
CA ALA A 356 25.77 51.47 -4.02
C ALA A 356 25.50 52.91 -4.45
N ALA A 357 24.26 53.41 -4.33
CA ALA A 357 23.84 54.75 -4.73
C ALA A 357 22.79 55.33 -3.76
N ASP A 358 22.76 56.66 -3.64
CA ASP A 358 21.75 57.36 -2.83
C ASP A 358 20.42 57.46 -3.62
N PHE A 359 19.56 56.48 -3.43
CA PHE A 359 18.19 56.47 -3.96
C PHE A 359 17.25 57.15 -2.95
N ASP A 360 16.32 57.97 -3.42
CA ASP A 360 15.18 58.37 -2.64
C ASP A 360 14.10 57.25 -2.64
N ASP A 361 13.08 57.38 -1.76
CA ASP A 361 12.06 56.35 -1.60
C ASP A 361 11.29 56.06 -2.92
N ASP A 362 10.99 57.07 -3.73
CA ASP A 362 10.29 56.91 -5.00
C ASP A 362 11.15 56.17 -6.05
N GLN A 363 12.47 56.45 -6.04
CA GLN A 363 13.42 55.77 -6.93
C GLN A 363 13.65 54.33 -6.51
N ALA A 364 13.70 54.04 -5.20
CA ALA A 364 13.80 52.69 -4.68
C ALA A 364 12.58 51.86 -5.11
N GLU A 365 11.34 52.38 -4.99
CA GLU A 365 10.11 51.71 -5.45
C GLU A 365 10.15 51.44 -6.97
N VAL A 366 10.66 52.31 -7.78
CA VAL A 366 10.82 52.09 -9.23
C VAL A 366 11.83 50.97 -9.52
N VAL A 367 12.94 50.88 -8.78
CA VAL A 367 13.95 49.83 -8.94
C VAL A 367 13.34 48.46 -8.56
N GLU A 368 12.59 48.38 -7.45
CA GLU A 368 11.90 47.18 -7.04
C GLU A 368 10.87 46.74 -8.08
N ALA A 369 10.00 47.63 -8.55
CA ALA A 369 9.00 47.34 -9.56
C ALA A 369 9.60 46.88 -10.90
N MET A 370 10.76 47.46 -11.29
CA MET A 370 11.50 47.04 -12.47
C MET A 370 12.05 45.62 -12.30
N ALA A 371 12.63 45.29 -11.16
CA ALA A 371 13.17 43.99 -10.87
C ALA A 371 12.07 42.92 -10.84
N ASP A 372 10.90 43.22 -10.24
CA ASP A 372 9.73 42.37 -10.25
C ASP A 372 9.24 42.07 -11.68
N ALA A 373 9.17 43.11 -12.52
CA ALA A 373 8.76 42.92 -13.91
C ALA A 373 9.77 42.07 -14.70
N ILE A 374 11.06 42.24 -14.48
CA ILE A 374 12.12 41.42 -15.11
C ILE A 374 11.99 39.95 -14.72
N VAL A 375 11.91 39.65 -13.42
CA VAL A 375 11.76 38.28 -12.92
C VAL A 375 10.52 37.64 -13.48
N SER A 376 9.36 38.31 -13.38
CA SER A 376 8.10 37.81 -13.90
C SER A 376 8.16 37.52 -15.41
N GLN A 377 8.79 38.39 -16.18
CA GLN A 377 8.87 38.22 -17.62
C GLN A 377 9.84 37.10 -18.05
N ILE A 378 10.96 36.95 -17.35
CA ILE A 378 11.92 35.88 -17.61
C ILE A 378 11.31 34.50 -17.26
N LEU A 379 10.61 34.41 -16.14
CA LEU A 379 10.06 33.14 -15.66
C LEU A 379 8.74 32.72 -16.33
N ALA A 380 8.06 33.62 -17.05
CA ALA A 380 6.77 33.31 -17.70
C ALA A 380 6.86 32.17 -18.72
N ALA A 381 7.89 32.16 -19.58
CA ALA A 381 8.07 31.13 -20.59
C ALA A 381 8.47 29.76 -19.99
N PRO A 382 9.49 29.68 -19.10
CA PRO A 382 9.81 28.44 -18.39
C PRO A 382 8.63 27.84 -17.61
N THR A 383 7.85 28.67 -16.90
CA THR A 383 6.66 28.22 -16.16
C THR A 383 5.64 27.56 -17.08
N LYS A 384 5.41 28.16 -18.28
CA LYS A 384 4.52 27.54 -19.25
C LYS A 384 5.06 26.22 -19.77
N SER A 385 6.35 26.19 -20.16
CA SER A 385 7.00 24.97 -20.67
C SER A 385 7.00 23.83 -19.66
N LEU A 386 7.17 24.11 -18.36
CA LEU A 386 7.11 23.11 -17.31
C LEU A 386 5.69 22.51 -17.13
N ARG A 387 4.66 23.34 -17.26
CA ARG A 387 3.28 22.84 -17.23
C ARG A 387 2.95 22.00 -18.44
N ASP A 388 3.36 22.45 -19.62
CA ASP A 388 3.19 21.71 -20.87
C ASP A 388 3.94 20.36 -20.81
N ALA A 389 5.20 20.36 -20.32
CA ALA A 389 6.01 19.15 -20.12
C ALA A 389 5.38 18.16 -19.13
N ALA A 390 4.75 18.66 -18.06
CA ALA A 390 4.03 17.81 -17.11
C ALA A 390 2.78 17.15 -17.73
N GLU A 391 2.13 17.80 -18.70
CA GLU A 391 0.98 17.25 -19.43
C GLU A 391 1.42 16.26 -20.52
N GLU A 392 2.61 16.44 -21.11
CA GLU A 392 3.16 15.63 -22.20
C GLU A 392 4.09 14.49 -21.74
N ASP A 393 4.25 14.27 -20.44
CA ASP A 393 5.17 13.27 -19.86
C ASP A 393 6.65 13.50 -20.14
N ASP A 394 7.04 14.74 -20.45
CA ASP A 394 8.44 15.10 -20.68
C ASP A 394 9.19 15.37 -19.36
N TRP A 395 9.55 14.27 -18.70
CA TRP A 395 10.30 14.29 -17.45
C TRP A 395 11.72 14.88 -17.60
N SER A 396 12.29 14.81 -18.81
CA SER A 396 13.62 15.33 -19.07
C SER A 396 13.65 16.84 -18.95
N THR A 397 12.62 17.51 -19.46
CA THR A 397 12.46 18.97 -19.34
C THR A 397 12.26 19.40 -17.88
N ILE A 398 11.43 18.65 -17.11
CA ILE A 398 11.20 18.95 -15.69
C ILE A 398 12.50 18.76 -14.89
N HIS A 399 13.23 17.68 -15.12
CA HIS A 399 14.50 17.39 -14.45
C HIS A 399 15.58 18.44 -14.78
N THR A 400 15.70 18.82 -16.05
CA THR A 400 16.63 19.87 -16.50
C THR A 400 16.32 21.21 -15.83
N ALA A 401 15.04 21.54 -15.67
CA ALA A 401 14.66 22.78 -14.99
C ALA A 401 15.02 22.74 -13.49
N LEU A 402 14.84 21.59 -12.82
CA LEU A 402 15.31 21.42 -11.43
C LEU A 402 16.82 21.67 -11.32
N GLN A 403 17.61 21.05 -12.20
CA GLN A 403 19.07 21.25 -12.21
C GLN A 403 19.50 22.71 -12.45
N LEU A 404 18.72 23.46 -13.23
CA LEU A 404 19.03 24.86 -13.56
C LEU A 404 18.64 25.85 -12.46
N PHE A 405 17.56 25.59 -11.73
CA PHE A 405 16.95 26.56 -10.83
C PHE A 405 17.04 26.21 -9.35
N ASP A 406 17.40 24.97 -9.02
CA ASP A 406 17.67 24.53 -7.65
C ASP A 406 19.18 24.38 -7.45
N PRO A 407 19.86 25.35 -6.79
CA PRO A 407 21.30 25.28 -6.58
C PRO A 407 21.73 24.12 -5.66
N ASP A 408 20.80 23.57 -4.87
CA ASP A 408 21.04 22.41 -3.99
C ASP A 408 20.68 21.08 -4.67
N PHE A 409 20.10 21.13 -5.88
CA PHE A 409 19.74 19.94 -6.64
C PHE A 409 20.98 19.30 -7.26
N GLY A 410 21.35 18.14 -6.72
CA GLY A 410 22.47 17.35 -7.23
C GLY A 410 23.78 17.47 -6.48
N GLY A 411 23.85 18.10 -5.31
CA GLY A 411 24.99 18.13 -4.38
C GLY A 411 26.39 18.33 -5.04
N PRO A 412 27.41 18.70 -4.31
CA PRO A 412 28.74 18.98 -4.90
C PRO A 412 29.44 17.76 -5.55
N ASP A 413 28.89 16.53 -5.38
CA ASP A 413 29.49 15.31 -5.94
C ASP A 413 28.82 14.79 -7.24
N GLN A 414 27.71 15.38 -7.71
CA GLN A 414 27.01 14.93 -8.93
C GLN A 414 27.09 15.89 -10.12
N ALA A 415 28.05 16.80 -10.14
CA ALA A 415 28.39 17.52 -11.37
C ALA A 415 29.10 16.57 -12.36
N THR A 416 28.39 15.60 -12.89
CA THR A 416 28.80 14.94 -14.13
C THR A 416 28.69 15.99 -15.22
N PRO A 417 29.77 16.32 -15.98
CA PRO A 417 29.66 17.24 -17.09
C PRO A 417 28.62 16.76 -18.07
N PRO A 418 27.83 17.63 -18.72
CA PRO A 418 26.90 17.19 -19.75
C PRO A 418 27.63 16.34 -20.78
N GLU A 419 27.00 15.29 -21.29
CA GLU A 419 27.59 14.26 -22.22
C GLU A 419 28.36 14.90 -23.41
N PHE A 420 28.04 16.14 -23.80
CA PHE A 420 28.73 16.82 -24.89
C PHE A 420 30.16 17.32 -24.54
N THR A 421 30.55 17.26 -23.25
CA THR A 421 31.92 17.61 -22.83
C THR A 421 32.83 16.40 -22.61
N GLN A 422 32.29 15.16 -22.69
CA GLN A 422 33.11 13.95 -22.63
C GLN A 422 33.94 13.79 -23.91
N GLY A 423 35.25 13.94 -23.77
CA GLY A 423 36.18 13.82 -24.90
C GLY A 423 36.59 15.13 -25.56
N MET A 424 36.18 16.30 -25.05
CA MET A 424 36.71 17.61 -25.46
C MET A 424 37.95 17.95 -24.65
N SER A 425 39.03 18.29 -25.34
CA SER A 425 40.21 18.88 -24.72
C SER A 425 40.12 20.43 -24.70
N VAL A 426 40.91 21.05 -23.83
CA VAL A 426 41.00 22.56 -23.78
C VAL A 426 41.33 23.16 -25.14
N ASP A 427 42.01 22.38 -26.01
CA ASP A 427 42.41 22.78 -27.35
C ASP A 427 41.27 22.81 -28.36
N ASP A 428 40.18 22.10 -28.07
CA ASP A 428 38.97 22.05 -28.90
C ASP A 428 38.03 23.26 -28.69
N ILE A 429 38.30 24.10 -27.68
CA ILE A 429 37.49 25.28 -27.33
C ILE A 429 37.95 26.46 -28.17
N PRO A 430 37.03 27.08 -28.96
CA PRO A 430 37.38 28.30 -29.72
C PRO A 430 37.88 29.41 -28.83
N ASP A 431 38.95 30.11 -29.24
CA ASP A 431 39.63 31.18 -28.47
C ASP A 431 38.69 32.29 -27.97
N GLY A 432 37.57 32.52 -28.67
CA GLY A 432 36.57 33.53 -28.27
C GLY A 432 35.62 33.10 -27.15
N MET A 433 35.62 31.83 -26.76
CA MET A 433 34.77 31.27 -25.66
C MET A 433 35.58 30.92 -24.41
N ARG A 434 36.91 30.92 -24.48
CA ARG A 434 37.76 30.55 -23.34
C ARG A 434 37.66 31.56 -22.18
N ASP A 435 37.43 32.82 -22.48
CA ASP A 435 37.29 33.86 -21.46
C ASP A 435 35.93 33.87 -20.75
N GLU A 436 34.94 33.11 -21.28
CA GLU A 436 33.60 32.98 -20.70
C GLU A 436 33.42 31.70 -19.86
N ILE A 437 34.43 30.81 -19.85
CA ILE A 437 34.37 29.54 -19.10
C ILE A 437 35.06 29.71 -17.74
N PRO A 438 34.40 29.33 -16.62
CA PRO A 438 35.03 29.40 -15.29
C PRO A 438 36.34 28.58 -15.23
N ASN A 439 37.38 29.14 -14.62
CA ASN A 439 38.70 28.51 -14.50
C ASN A 439 38.67 27.12 -13.89
N ALA A 440 37.75 26.85 -12.96
CA ALA A 440 37.53 25.52 -12.36
C ALA A 440 37.04 24.44 -13.35
N MET A 441 36.49 24.87 -14.48
CA MET A 441 36.03 23.95 -15.55
C MET A 441 37.14 23.72 -16.57
N LEU A 442 37.99 24.73 -16.83
CA LEU A 442 39.18 24.60 -17.68
C LEU A 442 40.25 23.71 -17.05
N ASP A 443 40.42 23.79 -15.72
CA ASP A 443 41.38 22.93 -14.98
C ASP A 443 40.97 21.43 -15.04
N ARG A 444 39.69 21.12 -15.11
CA ARG A 444 39.19 19.73 -15.22
C ARG A 444 39.34 19.15 -16.63
N LEU A 445 39.33 19.97 -17.65
CA LEU A 445 39.55 19.56 -19.05
C LEU A 445 41.05 19.41 -19.41
N SER A 446 41.95 19.86 -18.53
CA SER A 446 43.39 19.75 -18.70
C SER A 446 44.05 18.56 -18.00
N ASP A 447 43.29 17.80 -17.19
CA ASP A 447 43.79 16.66 -16.40
C ASP A 447 43.47 15.26 -17.01
N ASP A 448 42.99 15.22 -18.24
CA ASP A 448 42.86 14.02 -19.07
C ASP A 448 43.80 14.16 -20.28
#